data_26a9909dd8aaae1f20ae55e146e40133
#
_entry.id   26a9909dd8aaae1f20ae55e146e40133
#
_cell.length_a   1.000
_cell.length_b   1.000
_cell.length_c   1.000
_cell.angle_alpha   90.00
_cell.angle_beta   90.00
_cell.angle_gamma   90.00
#
_symmetry.space_group_name_H-M   'P 1'
#
loop_
_entity.id
_entity.type
_entity.pdbx_description
1 polymer ?
#
loop_
_entity_poly.entity_id
_entity_poly.type
_entity_poly.pdbx_seq_one_letter_code
_entity_poly.pdbx_strand_id
1 'polypeptide(L)'
;MVLEYLFLDSTHKEALSNFSCKPEIIKNGKNACEDIRSTIHNFDGTEYWVVSFQIDKNDREAAKILSGINDTIIQLYHPIVLSNESSEYFNKVLYPLANKFERILRKYLYLKWNSYTGEELPKLIVDLEEKDFGKIFNILFIDDDFNKIVKKKINDSRSSGVFTKSELIRIIEDIDEKTTWNAIIGNDVLNYVRENFIAIKDYRNDIMHAHNFGYEHFLKAKKMFETANSELEEEISNILSMPKSPIDSKQAVNALLNKMMELKVSDIVISDEVKEVFSQFIEKYRNMKLSELHNDPDTEKK
;
A
#
# COMPACT_ATOMS: atom_id res chain seq x y z
N MET A 1 18.23 1.41 20.58
CA MET A 1 17.36 0.33 20.07
C MET A 1 17.59 -0.92 20.88
N VAL A 2 16.52 -1.70 21.11
CA VAL A 2 16.55 -2.90 21.94
C VAL A 2 15.91 -4.08 21.18
N LEU A 3 16.50 -5.28 21.37
CA LEU A 3 15.89 -6.56 21.08
C LEU A 3 15.72 -7.34 22.36
N GLU A 4 14.54 -7.89 22.62
CA GLU A 4 14.27 -8.69 23.82
C GLU A 4 13.66 -10.02 23.47
N TYR A 5 14.15 -11.07 24.12
CA TYR A 5 13.74 -12.45 23.92
C TYR A 5 13.41 -13.13 25.25
N LEU A 6 12.40 -13.96 25.21
CA LEU A 6 12.10 -14.90 26.29
C LEU A 6 12.47 -16.32 25.87
N PHE A 7 13.31 -16.95 26.68
CA PHE A 7 13.67 -18.35 26.56
C PHE A 7 13.04 -19.15 27.67
N LEU A 8 12.35 -20.23 27.30
CA LEU A 8 11.61 -21.08 28.22
C LEU A 8 12.46 -22.26 28.74
N ASP A 9 13.68 -22.42 28.24
CA ASP A 9 14.54 -23.55 28.56
C ASP A 9 15.94 -23.10 28.98
N SER A 10 16.41 -23.63 30.11
CA SER A 10 17.75 -23.41 30.64
C SER A 10 18.88 -24.00 29.79
N THR A 11 18.56 -24.92 28.86
CA THR A 11 19.58 -25.54 27.97
C THR A 11 20.28 -24.54 27.04
N HIS A 12 19.64 -23.37 26.80
CA HIS A 12 20.21 -22.32 25.97
C HIS A 12 21.12 -21.35 26.75
N LYS A 13 21.25 -21.49 28.07
CA LYS A 13 22.05 -20.61 28.93
C LYS A 13 23.51 -20.50 28.51
N GLU A 14 24.17 -21.62 28.32
CA GLU A 14 25.59 -21.65 27.92
C GLU A 14 25.77 -21.14 26.48
N ALA A 15 24.84 -21.46 25.61
CA ALA A 15 24.88 -20.98 24.23
C ALA A 15 24.73 -19.46 24.14
N LEU A 16 23.87 -18.87 24.98
CA LEU A 16 23.66 -17.41 25.03
C LEU A 16 24.79 -16.67 25.71
N SER A 17 25.39 -17.23 26.77
CA SER A 17 26.57 -16.62 27.42
C SER A 17 27.76 -16.54 26.47
N ASN A 18 27.87 -17.47 25.52
CA ASN A 18 28.90 -17.50 24.49
C ASN A 18 28.51 -16.73 23.21
N PHE A 19 27.26 -16.24 23.11
CA PHE A 19 26.76 -15.58 21.91
C PHE A 19 27.44 -14.23 21.64
N SER A 20 27.77 -13.49 22.70
CA SER A 20 28.51 -12.23 22.61
C SER A 20 29.92 -12.38 22.01
N CYS A 21 30.46 -13.59 22.04
CA CYS A 21 31.82 -13.91 21.53
C CYS A 21 31.79 -14.46 20.10
N LYS A 22 30.61 -14.62 19.46
CA LYS A 22 30.53 -15.17 18.09
C LYS A 22 30.96 -14.15 17.03
N PRO A 23 31.76 -14.59 16.01
CA PRO A 23 32.22 -13.69 14.94
C PRO A 23 31.13 -12.98 14.17
N GLU A 24 29.91 -13.56 14.11
CA GLU A 24 28.76 -12.97 13.44
C GLU A 24 28.28 -11.68 14.11
N ILE A 25 28.49 -11.54 15.43
CA ILE A 25 28.17 -10.34 16.21
C ILE A 25 29.33 -9.35 16.18
N ILE A 26 30.57 -9.84 16.02
CA ILE A 26 31.79 -9.02 15.97
C ILE A 26 32.15 -8.68 14.52
N LYS A 27 31.29 -7.97 13.80
CA LYS A 27 31.70 -7.43 12.50
C LYS A 27 32.66 -6.24 12.71
N ASN A 28 33.86 -6.35 12.14
CA ASN A 28 34.92 -5.32 12.15
C ASN A 28 35.64 -5.07 13.48
N GLY A 29 35.76 -6.07 14.35
CA GLY A 29 36.54 -5.94 15.59
C GLY A 29 35.97 -4.99 16.63
N LYS A 30 34.69 -4.58 16.51
CA LYS A 30 33.97 -3.82 17.53
C LYS A 30 32.78 -4.63 18.01
N ASN A 31 32.56 -4.67 19.32
CA ASN A 31 31.30 -5.19 19.86
C ASN A 31 30.14 -4.40 19.25
N ALA A 32 29.30 -5.10 18.51
CA ALA A 32 28.17 -4.46 17.83
C ALA A 32 27.08 -3.98 18.81
N CYS A 33 26.97 -4.64 19.97
CA CYS A 33 26.06 -4.26 21.04
C CYS A 33 26.83 -3.65 22.20
N GLU A 34 26.36 -2.50 22.68
CA GLU A 34 26.93 -1.78 23.81
C GLU A 34 26.57 -2.44 25.14
N ASP A 35 25.42 -3.08 25.20
CA ASP A 35 24.95 -3.78 26.39
C ASP A 35 24.16 -5.04 26.02
N ILE A 36 24.52 -6.16 26.65
CA ILE A 36 23.78 -7.42 26.59
C ILE A 36 23.42 -7.79 28.02
N ARG A 37 22.13 -7.76 28.32
CA ARG A 37 21.61 -8.09 29.65
C ARG A 37 20.83 -9.39 29.61
N SER A 38 21.03 -10.20 30.64
CA SER A 38 20.19 -11.38 30.88
C SER A 38 19.64 -11.33 32.30
N THR A 39 18.35 -11.53 32.43
CA THR A 39 17.66 -11.63 33.72
C THR A 39 16.93 -12.94 33.79
N ILE A 40 17.01 -13.59 34.95
CA ILE A 40 16.29 -14.83 35.22
C ILE A 40 15.06 -14.50 36.04
N HIS A 41 13.92 -14.93 35.59
CA HIS A 41 12.67 -14.82 36.32
C HIS A 41 12.15 -16.21 36.67
N ASN A 42 11.76 -16.41 37.93
CA ASN A 42 11.06 -17.61 38.36
C ASN A 42 9.58 -17.32 38.53
N PHE A 43 8.75 -18.06 37.79
CA PHE A 43 7.31 -18.01 37.92
C PHE A 43 6.78 -19.44 38.09
N ASP A 44 6.11 -19.69 39.21
CA ASP A 44 5.50 -20.97 39.50
C ASP A 44 6.43 -22.19 39.33
N GLY A 45 7.69 -22.03 39.80
CA GLY A 45 8.71 -23.08 39.71
C GLY A 45 9.37 -23.27 38.35
N THR A 46 9.00 -22.47 37.35
CA THR A 46 9.61 -22.47 36.01
C THR A 46 10.55 -21.28 35.85
N GLU A 47 11.77 -21.56 35.43
CA GLU A 47 12.75 -20.51 35.11
C GLU A 47 12.50 -19.96 33.70
N TYR A 48 12.42 -18.65 33.59
CA TYR A 48 12.35 -17.89 32.34
C TYR A 48 13.58 -17.00 32.21
N TRP A 49 14.13 -16.97 31.01
CA TRP A 49 15.27 -16.14 30.71
C TRP A 49 14.85 -15.01 29.78
N VAL A 50 15.03 -13.79 30.25
CA VAL A 50 14.87 -12.61 29.39
C VAL A 50 16.29 -12.14 29.00
N VAL A 51 16.55 -12.08 27.72
CA VAL A 51 17.82 -11.61 27.15
C VAL A 51 17.56 -10.41 26.29
N SER A 52 18.25 -9.30 26.55
CA SER A 52 18.14 -8.07 25.77
C SER A 52 19.50 -7.69 25.16
N PHE A 53 19.43 -7.20 23.93
CA PHE A 53 20.56 -6.63 23.19
C PHE A 53 20.26 -5.15 22.94
N GLN A 54 21.14 -4.27 23.37
CA GLN A 54 20.97 -2.84 23.29
C GLN A 54 22.05 -2.15 22.47
N ILE A 55 21.63 -1.23 21.61
CA ILE A 55 22.49 -0.27 20.91
C ILE A 55 21.93 1.13 21.19
N ASP A 56 22.76 2.05 21.68
CA ASP A 56 22.32 3.40 22.08
C ASP A 56 22.04 4.36 20.91
N LYS A 57 21.99 3.81 19.69
CA LYS A 57 21.64 4.55 18.48
C LYS A 57 20.28 4.14 17.97
N ASN A 58 19.61 5.09 17.32
CA ASN A 58 18.32 4.87 16.67
C ASN A 58 18.43 5.29 15.20
N ASP A 59 19.26 4.57 14.45
CA ASP A 59 19.53 4.80 13.06
C ASP A 59 19.47 3.48 12.24
N ARG A 60 19.63 3.61 10.94
CA ARG A 60 19.56 2.47 10.01
C ARG A 60 20.65 1.43 10.27
N GLU A 61 21.87 1.84 10.65
CA GLU A 61 22.95 0.91 10.92
C GLU A 61 22.70 0.13 12.20
N ALA A 62 22.22 0.78 13.27
CA ALA A 62 21.80 0.08 14.48
C ALA A 62 20.69 -0.94 14.20
N ALA A 63 19.66 -0.53 13.45
CA ALA A 63 18.57 -1.43 13.07
C ALA A 63 19.07 -2.62 12.23
N LYS A 64 20.01 -2.41 11.30
CA LYS A 64 20.61 -3.47 10.49
C LYS A 64 21.40 -4.47 11.35
N ILE A 65 22.19 -4.00 12.29
CA ILE A 65 22.98 -4.83 13.20
C ILE A 65 22.03 -5.69 14.04
N LEU A 66 21.03 -5.06 14.69
CA LEU A 66 20.07 -5.78 15.51
C LEU A 66 19.25 -6.78 14.71
N SER A 67 18.87 -6.44 13.47
CA SER A 67 18.19 -7.39 12.56
C SER A 67 19.06 -8.62 12.27
N GLY A 68 20.35 -8.44 12.01
CA GLY A 68 21.27 -9.58 11.82
C GLY A 68 21.41 -10.46 13.07
N ILE A 69 21.40 -9.87 14.26
CA ILE A 69 21.37 -10.59 15.53
C ILE A 69 20.05 -11.35 15.65
N ASN A 70 18.93 -10.70 15.37
CA ASN A 70 17.59 -11.31 15.42
C ASN A 70 17.50 -12.53 14.51
N ASP A 71 17.91 -12.42 13.24
CA ASP A 71 17.88 -13.52 12.29
C ASP A 71 18.68 -14.72 12.78
N THR A 72 19.88 -14.47 13.35
CA THR A 72 20.74 -15.51 13.92
C THR A 72 20.09 -16.17 15.13
N ILE A 73 19.52 -15.40 16.05
CA ILE A 73 18.93 -15.94 17.28
C ILE A 73 17.68 -16.75 16.97
N ILE A 74 16.80 -16.24 16.10
CA ILE A 74 15.58 -16.97 15.71
C ILE A 74 15.95 -18.29 15.03
N GLN A 75 16.90 -18.27 14.11
CA GLN A 75 17.32 -19.48 13.41
C GLN A 75 17.90 -20.56 14.32
N LEU A 76 18.67 -20.17 15.35
CA LEU A 76 19.37 -21.12 16.24
C LEU A 76 18.51 -21.59 17.42
N TYR A 77 17.65 -20.73 17.97
CA TYR A 77 17.06 -20.96 19.28
C TYR A 77 15.54 -20.87 19.31
N HIS A 78 14.89 -20.32 18.28
CA HIS A 78 13.43 -20.15 18.21
C HIS A 78 12.81 -19.55 19.48
N PRO A 79 13.34 -18.46 20.07
CA PRO A 79 12.79 -17.86 21.28
C PRO A 79 11.49 -17.12 21.00
N ILE A 80 10.79 -16.75 22.07
CA ILE A 80 9.69 -15.80 21.98
C ILE A 80 10.28 -14.39 21.91
N VAL A 81 9.93 -13.63 20.87
CA VAL A 81 10.34 -12.23 20.71
C VAL A 81 9.43 -11.36 21.55
N LEU A 82 9.99 -10.68 22.57
CA LEU A 82 9.25 -9.75 23.42
C LEU A 82 9.27 -8.33 22.84
N SER A 83 10.41 -7.89 22.31
CA SER A 83 10.58 -6.59 21.68
C SER A 83 11.53 -6.69 20.49
N ASN A 84 11.24 -5.96 19.41
CA ASN A 84 12.09 -5.87 18.23
C ASN A 84 12.04 -4.45 17.65
N GLU A 85 12.82 -3.54 18.28
CA GLU A 85 12.88 -2.14 17.85
C GLU A 85 13.53 -1.95 16.46
N SER A 86 14.32 -2.92 15.97
CA SER A 86 14.82 -2.88 14.60
C SER A 86 13.70 -3.03 13.58
N SER A 87 12.78 -3.95 13.83
CA SER A 87 11.58 -4.11 13.00
C SER A 87 10.65 -2.90 13.09
N GLU A 88 10.48 -2.32 14.28
CA GLU A 88 9.70 -1.09 14.43
C GLU A 88 10.30 0.08 13.63
N TYR A 89 11.63 0.19 13.61
CA TYR A 89 12.32 1.19 12.80
C TYR A 89 12.03 0.98 11.31
N PHE A 90 12.11 -0.25 10.82
CA PHE A 90 11.81 -0.55 9.41
C PHE A 90 10.36 -0.27 9.07
N ASN A 91 9.43 -0.65 9.93
CA ASN A 91 8.01 -0.34 9.77
C ASN A 91 7.73 1.16 9.72
N LYS A 92 8.38 1.96 10.58
CA LYS A 92 8.27 3.44 10.57
C LYS A 92 8.73 4.05 9.24
N VAL A 93 9.76 3.47 8.61
CA VAL A 93 10.25 3.93 7.29
C VAL A 93 9.35 3.47 6.15
N LEU A 94 8.83 2.24 6.23
CA LEU A 94 8.02 1.65 5.16
C LEU A 94 6.58 2.16 5.14
N TYR A 95 5.99 2.44 6.29
CA TYR A 95 4.60 2.85 6.42
C TYR A 95 4.23 4.06 5.52
N PRO A 96 5.01 5.15 5.49
CA PRO A 96 4.73 6.27 4.59
C PRO A 96 4.74 5.88 3.11
N LEU A 97 5.64 4.97 2.71
CA LEU A 97 5.76 4.51 1.32
C LEU A 97 4.56 3.65 0.91
N ALA A 98 4.14 2.73 1.77
CA ALA A 98 2.97 1.89 1.54
C ALA A 98 1.67 2.72 1.53
N ASN A 99 1.52 3.68 2.44
CA ASN A 99 0.38 4.60 2.48
C ASN A 99 0.35 5.51 1.24
N LYS A 100 1.52 6.01 0.80
CA LYS A 100 1.65 6.78 -0.43
C LYS A 100 1.17 5.95 -1.63
N PHE A 101 1.63 4.69 -1.75
CA PHE A 101 1.23 3.79 -2.82
C PHE A 101 -0.30 3.62 -2.89
N GLU A 102 -0.93 3.34 -1.76
CA GLU A 102 -2.39 3.16 -1.71
C GLU A 102 -3.15 4.41 -2.15
N ARG A 103 -2.72 5.59 -1.72
CA ARG A 103 -3.33 6.87 -2.10
C ARG A 103 -3.14 7.19 -3.59
N ILE A 104 -1.93 6.97 -4.10
CA ILE A 104 -1.61 7.27 -5.51
C ILE A 104 -2.35 6.29 -6.42
N LEU A 105 -2.43 5.00 -6.05
CA LEU A 105 -3.19 4.01 -6.79
C LEU A 105 -4.68 4.41 -6.90
N ARG A 106 -5.32 4.81 -5.77
CA ARG A 106 -6.70 5.30 -5.79
C ARG A 106 -6.85 6.51 -6.71
N LYS A 107 -5.95 7.50 -6.59
CA LYS A 107 -5.94 8.67 -7.46
C LYS A 107 -5.82 8.29 -8.94
N TYR A 108 -4.91 7.36 -9.28
CA TYR A 108 -4.74 6.87 -10.63
C TYR A 108 -6.02 6.21 -11.17
N LEU A 109 -6.65 5.34 -10.38
CA LEU A 109 -7.90 4.68 -10.75
C LEU A 109 -9.02 5.68 -11.02
N TYR A 110 -9.19 6.71 -10.19
CA TYR A 110 -10.16 7.76 -10.44
C TYR A 110 -9.89 8.54 -11.73
N LEU A 111 -8.62 8.90 -11.98
CA LEU A 111 -8.25 9.64 -13.20
C LEU A 111 -8.44 8.80 -14.46
N LYS A 112 -8.03 7.54 -14.43
CA LYS A 112 -8.14 6.63 -15.57
C LYS A 112 -9.59 6.33 -15.89
N TRP A 113 -10.41 6.16 -14.87
CA TRP A 113 -11.83 5.93 -15.03
C TRP A 113 -12.58 7.10 -15.65
N ASN A 114 -12.30 8.34 -15.20
CA ASN A 114 -12.91 9.53 -15.80
C ASN A 114 -12.50 9.76 -17.26
N SER A 115 -11.40 9.18 -17.71
CA SER A 115 -10.99 9.21 -19.11
C SER A 115 -11.70 8.14 -19.97
N TYR A 116 -12.34 7.18 -19.33
CA TYR A 116 -13.11 6.11 -20.00
C TYR A 116 -14.53 6.61 -20.23
N THR A 117 -14.86 6.89 -21.48
CA THR A 117 -16.01 7.67 -21.91
C THR A 117 -17.37 7.06 -21.56
N GLY A 118 -18.22 7.80 -20.86
CA GLY A 118 -19.67 7.88 -21.12
C GLY A 118 -20.58 6.86 -20.47
N GLU A 119 -20.09 5.83 -19.80
CA GLU A 119 -20.92 4.93 -19.01
C GLU A 119 -20.84 5.30 -17.54
N GLU A 120 -21.97 5.15 -16.82
CA GLU A 120 -22.01 5.37 -15.36
C GLU A 120 -20.82 4.69 -14.69
N LEU A 121 -20.05 5.45 -13.93
CA LEU A 121 -19.00 4.92 -13.04
C LEU A 121 -19.56 3.69 -12.31
N PRO A 122 -19.03 2.49 -12.48
CA PRO A 122 -19.51 1.37 -11.69
C PRO A 122 -19.49 1.76 -10.23
N LYS A 123 -20.55 1.47 -9.51
CA LYS A 123 -20.67 1.72 -8.06
C LYS A 123 -19.43 1.31 -7.27
N LEU A 124 -18.67 0.33 -7.80
CA LEU A 124 -17.41 -0.16 -7.27
C LEU A 124 -16.31 0.91 -7.10
N ILE A 125 -16.27 1.93 -7.97
CA ILE A 125 -15.23 2.96 -7.93
C ILE A 125 -15.66 4.17 -7.10
N VAL A 126 -16.96 4.48 -7.05
CA VAL A 126 -17.47 5.57 -6.19
C VAL A 126 -17.09 5.35 -4.72
N ASP A 127 -17.04 4.09 -4.29
CA ASP A 127 -16.75 3.72 -2.89
C ASP A 127 -15.26 3.34 -2.66
N LEU A 128 -14.35 3.62 -3.59
CA LEU A 128 -12.93 3.21 -3.46
C LEU A 128 -12.26 3.76 -2.19
N GLU A 129 -12.66 4.93 -1.72
CA GLU A 129 -12.09 5.52 -0.50
C GLU A 129 -12.44 4.70 0.76
N GLU A 130 -13.62 4.08 0.78
CA GLU A 130 -14.10 3.30 1.91
C GLU A 130 -13.61 1.83 1.88
N LYS A 131 -13.08 1.38 0.75
CA LYS A 131 -12.62 0.00 0.60
C LYS A 131 -11.19 -0.19 1.12
N ASP A 132 -11.00 -1.26 1.87
CA ASP A 132 -9.66 -1.71 2.22
C ASP A 132 -8.85 -2.15 0.99
N PHE A 133 -7.52 -2.19 1.14
CA PHE A 133 -6.62 -2.50 0.03
C PHE A 133 -6.83 -3.91 -0.55
N GLY A 134 -7.20 -4.87 0.28
CA GLY A 134 -7.51 -6.24 -0.17
C GLY A 134 -8.73 -6.27 -1.10
N LYS A 135 -9.76 -5.46 -0.82
CA LYS A 135 -10.92 -5.33 -1.70
C LYS A 135 -10.56 -4.65 -3.02
N ILE A 136 -9.69 -3.63 -2.99
CA ILE A 136 -9.18 -3.01 -4.22
C ILE A 136 -8.45 -4.03 -5.08
N PHE A 137 -7.60 -4.87 -4.47
CA PHE A 137 -6.94 -5.97 -5.15
C PHE A 137 -7.95 -6.91 -5.85
N ASN A 138 -8.97 -7.35 -5.12
CA ASN A 138 -9.98 -8.24 -5.67
C ASN A 138 -10.71 -7.61 -6.86
N ILE A 139 -11.09 -6.34 -6.74
CA ILE A 139 -11.75 -5.60 -7.83
C ILE A 139 -10.87 -5.53 -9.08
N LEU A 140 -9.57 -5.30 -8.92
CA LEU A 140 -8.67 -5.10 -10.05
C LEU A 140 -8.30 -6.40 -10.75
N PHE A 141 -8.06 -7.48 -10.01
CA PHE A 141 -7.38 -8.68 -10.50
C PHE A 141 -8.21 -9.96 -10.44
N ILE A 142 -9.40 -9.94 -9.84
CA ILE A 142 -10.26 -11.13 -9.79
C ILE A 142 -11.44 -10.96 -10.73
N ASP A 143 -11.58 -11.91 -11.64
CA ASP A 143 -12.79 -12.11 -12.44
C ASP A 143 -13.77 -12.99 -11.66
N ASP A 144 -14.78 -12.38 -11.04
CA ASP A 144 -15.79 -13.10 -10.25
C ASP A 144 -16.60 -14.11 -11.06
N ASP A 145 -16.68 -13.93 -12.36
CA ASP A 145 -17.41 -14.82 -13.26
C ASP A 145 -16.53 -15.95 -13.83
N PHE A 146 -15.21 -15.82 -13.77
CA PHE A 146 -14.26 -16.79 -14.31
C PHE A 146 -14.56 -18.22 -13.81
N ASN A 147 -14.70 -18.38 -12.50
CA ASN A 147 -15.02 -19.68 -11.91
C ASN A 147 -16.36 -20.25 -12.38
N LYS A 148 -17.36 -19.42 -12.62
CA LYS A 148 -18.67 -19.83 -13.13
C LYS A 148 -18.56 -20.30 -14.60
N ILE A 149 -17.78 -19.57 -15.40
CA ILE A 149 -17.52 -19.90 -16.80
C ILE A 149 -16.75 -21.21 -16.92
N VAL A 150 -15.68 -21.39 -16.09
CA VAL A 150 -14.90 -22.63 -16.03
C VAL A 150 -15.79 -23.81 -15.67
N LYS A 151 -16.60 -23.71 -14.61
CA LYS A 151 -17.54 -24.76 -14.19
C LYS A 151 -18.54 -25.10 -15.31
N LYS A 152 -19.09 -24.08 -15.98
CA LYS A 152 -20.01 -24.28 -17.12
C LYS A 152 -19.32 -25.02 -18.25
N LYS A 153 -18.14 -24.58 -18.70
CA LYS A 153 -17.38 -25.24 -19.77
C LYS A 153 -17.02 -26.68 -19.42
N ILE A 154 -16.64 -26.96 -18.18
CA ILE A 154 -16.38 -28.34 -17.73
C ILE A 154 -17.64 -29.19 -17.83
N ASN A 155 -18.78 -28.70 -17.36
CA ASN A 155 -20.04 -29.40 -17.41
C ASN A 155 -20.54 -29.64 -18.85
N ASP A 156 -20.35 -28.66 -19.72
CA ASP A 156 -20.80 -28.72 -21.13
C ASP A 156 -19.89 -29.62 -21.99
N SER A 157 -18.62 -29.81 -21.59
CA SER A 157 -17.62 -30.52 -22.41
C SER A 157 -17.74 -32.05 -22.39
N ARG A 158 -18.29 -32.64 -21.31
CA ARG A 158 -18.45 -34.10 -21.19
C ARG A 158 -19.61 -34.53 -20.29
N SER A 159 -20.39 -35.46 -20.80
CA SER A 159 -21.43 -36.11 -20.01
C SER A 159 -20.92 -37.02 -18.89
N SER A 160 -19.67 -37.49 -18.95
CA SER A 160 -19.06 -38.37 -17.96
C SER A 160 -18.38 -37.67 -16.76
N GLY A 161 -18.14 -36.34 -16.87
CA GLY A 161 -17.50 -35.57 -15.81
C GLY A 161 -16.04 -35.95 -15.50
N VAL A 162 -15.40 -36.81 -16.30
CA VAL A 162 -14.03 -37.29 -16.08
C VAL A 162 -13.07 -36.58 -17.04
N PHE A 163 -12.07 -35.91 -16.49
CA PHE A 163 -11.05 -35.17 -17.24
C PHE A 163 -9.63 -35.55 -16.77
N THR A 164 -8.72 -35.58 -17.72
CA THR A 164 -7.28 -35.58 -17.39
C THR A 164 -6.84 -34.19 -16.96
N LYS A 165 -5.72 -34.10 -16.23
CA LYS A 165 -5.12 -32.81 -15.83
C LYS A 165 -4.89 -31.89 -17.05
N SER A 166 -4.37 -32.44 -18.15
CA SER A 166 -4.08 -31.68 -19.36
C SER A 166 -5.34 -31.12 -20.03
N GLU A 167 -6.45 -31.86 -20.02
CA GLU A 167 -7.71 -31.37 -20.55
C GLU A 167 -8.29 -30.22 -19.71
N LEU A 168 -8.19 -30.30 -18.37
CA LEU A 168 -8.61 -29.22 -17.50
C LEU A 168 -7.75 -27.95 -17.69
N ILE A 169 -6.45 -28.09 -17.83
CA ILE A 169 -5.54 -26.97 -18.11
C ILE A 169 -5.95 -26.29 -19.42
N ARG A 170 -6.16 -27.08 -20.47
CA ARG A 170 -6.59 -26.54 -21.76
C ARG A 170 -7.93 -25.82 -21.71
N ILE A 171 -8.91 -26.37 -20.97
CA ILE A 171 -10.21 -25.68 -20.77
C ILE A 171 -10.02 -24.33 -20.10
N ILE A 172 -9.12 -24.24 -19.12
CA ILE A 172 -8.83 -22.99 -18.40
C ILE A 172 -8.10 -22.00 -19.31
N GLU A 173 -7.10 -22.45 -20.08
CA GLU A 173 -6.34 -21.62 -21.03
C GLU A 173 -7.21 -21.06 -22.17
N ASP A 174 -8.25 -21.80 -22.57
CA ASP A 174 -9.21 -21.37 -23.60
C ASP A 174 -10.24 -20.33 -23.13
N ILE A 175 -10.17 -19.89 -21.85
CA ILE A 175 -11.08 -18.89 -21.27
C ILE A 175 -10.32 -17.60 -21.03
N ASP A 176 -10.74 -16.53 -21.70
CA ASP A 176 -10.20 -15.19 -21.45
C ASP A 176 -10.68 -14.67 -20.08
N GLU A 177 -9.73 -14.32 -19.24
CA GLU A 177 -9.99 -13.70 -17.96
C GLU A 177 -10.32 -12.21 -18.16
N LYS A 178 -11.48 -11.79 -17.65
CA LYS A 178 -11.97 -10.41 -17.76
C LYS A 178 -11.78 -9.67 -16.43
N THR A 179 -10.57 -9.22 -16.19
CA THR A 179 -10.28 -8.41 -15.00
C THR A 179 -10.57 -6.93 -15.25
N THR A 180 -10.91 -6.21 -14.18
CA THR A 180 -11.05 -4.74 -14.25
C THR A 180 -9.75 -4.07 -14.65
N TRP A 181 -8.59 -4.63 -14.27
CA TRP A 181 -7.27 -4.16 -14.70
C TRP A 181 -7.15 -4.17 -16.22
N ASN A 182 -7.43 -5.32 -16.85
CA ASN A 182 -7.32 -5.45 -18.31
C ASN A 182 -8.30 -4.55 -19.06
N ALA A 183 -9.51 -4.37 -18.51
CA ALA A 183 -10.55 -3.55 -19.13
C ALA A 183 -10.27 -2.04 -19.05
N ILE A 184 -9.70 -1.55 -17.94
CA ILE A 184 -9.56 -0.11 -17.68
C ILE A 184 -8.13 0.38 -17.90
N ILE A 185 -7.14 -0.34 -17.37
CA ILE A 185 -5.74 0.09 -17.35
C ILE A 185 -5.06 -0.36 -18.65
N GLY A 186 -5.33 -1.59 -19.07
CA GLY A 186 -4.67 -2.23 -20.19
C GLY A 186 -3.39 -2.97 -19.79
N ASN A 187 -2.85 -3.74 -20.74
CA ASN A 187 -1.73 -4.63 -20.47
C ASN A 187 -0.36 -3.97 -20.58
N ASP A 188 -0.27 -2.79 -21.20
CA ASP A 188 0.99 -2.13 -21.55
C ASP A 188 1.34 -0.97 -20.60
N VAL A 189 0.56 -0.77 -19.55
CA VAL A 189 0.70 0.34 -18.60
C VAL A 189 0.87 -0.20 -17.19
N LEU A 190 1.70 0.44 -16.39
CA LEU A 190 1.98 0.04 -15.00
C LEU A 190 2.48 -1.41 -14.89
N ASN A 191 3.40 -1.79 -15.76
CA ASN A 191 3.89 -3.16 -15.84
C ASN A 191 4.53 -3.62 -14.53
N TYR A 192 5.31 -2.77 -13.88
CA TYR A 192 5.95 -3.11 -12.61
C TYR A 192 4.90 -3.30 -11.50
N VAL A 193 3.94 -2.39 -11.39
CA VAL A 193 2.84 -2.52 -10.42
C VAL A 193 2.06 -3.79 -10.66
N ARG A 194 1.69 -4.08 -11.91
CA ARG A 194 0.94 -5.27 -12.28
C ARG A 194 1.64 -6.56 -11.91
N GLU A 195 2.90 -6.71 -12.33
CA GLU A 195 3.69 -7.92 -12.12
C GLU A 195 3.97 -8.18 -10.62
N ASN A 196 4.09 -7.11 -9.83
CA ASN A 196 4.45 -7.19 -8.43
C ASN A 196 3.28 -6.94 -7.47
N PHE A 197 2.04 -6.82 -7.95
CA PHE A 197 0.92 -6.37 -7.12
C PHE A 197 0.65 -7.30 -5.92
N ILE A 198 0.79 -8.62 -6.12
CA ILE A 198 0.63 -9.61 -5.05
C ILE A 198 1.68 -9.35 -3.95
N ALA A 199 2.94 -9.22 -4.33
CA ALA A 199 4.03 -8.95 -3.39
C ALA A 199 3.87 -7.58 -2.71
N ILE A 200 3.44 -6.56 -3.44
CA ILE A 200 3.10 -5.22 -2.88
C ILE A 200 2.00 -5.35 -1.84
N LYS A 201 0.93 -6.11 -2.13
CA LYS A 201 -0.17 -6.36 -1.20
C LYS A 201 0.32 -7.06 0.07
N ASP A 202 1.16 -8.08 -0.08
CA ASP A 202 1.68 -8.86 1.05
C ASP A 202 2.58 -7.99 1.93
N TYR A 203 3.54 -7.25 1.35
CA TYR A 203 4.36 -6.29 2.11
C TYR A 203 3.52 -5.19 2.78
N ARG A 204 2.51 -4.66 2.09
CA ARG A 204 1.60 -3.66 2.70
C ARG A 204 0.89 -4.25 3.91
N ASN A 205 0.39 -5.47 3.82
CA ASN A 205 -0.28 -6.14 4.94
C ASN A 205 0.68 -6.36 6.10
N ASP A 206 1.90 -6.84 5.84
CA ASP A 206 2.92 -7.02 6.86
C ASP A 206 3.24 -5.71 7.59
N ILE A 207 3.36 -4.59 6.84
CA ILE A 207 3.60 -3.26 7.41
C ILE A 207 2.42 -2.81 8.27
N MET A 208 1.19 -2.97 7.78
CA MET A 208 -0.01 -2.51 8.50
C MET A 208 -0.31 -3.33 9.76
N HIS A 209 0.08 -4.61 9.77
CA HIS A 209 -0.05 -5.49 10.94
C HIS A 209 1.19 -5.49 11.83
N ALA A 210 2.16 -4.61 11.55
CA ALA A 210 3.42 -4.49 12.30
C ALA A 210 4.15 -5.83 12.45
N HIS A 211 4.13 -6.66 11.39
CA HIS A 211 4.89 -7.91 11.38
C HIS A 211 6.38 -7.63 11.47
N ASN A 212 7.13 -8.59 12.00
CA ASN A 212 8.57 -8.44 12.14
C ASN A 212 9.27 -8.44 10.78
N PHE A 213 10.00 -7.36 10.49
CA PHE A 213 10.82 -7.21 9.29
C PHE A 213 12.30 -7.45 9.60
N GLY A 214 12.92 -8.35 8.84
CA GLY A 214 14.37 -8.41 8.72
C GLY A 214 14.90 -7.37 7.74
N TYR A 215 16.19 -7.06 7.82
CA TYR A 215 16.83 -6.02 7.00
C TYR A 215 16.72 -6.28 5.50
N GLU A 216 16.87 -7.53 5.06
CA GLU A 216 16.72 -7.88 3.64
C GLU A 216 15.28 -7.69 3.14
N HIS A 217 14.29 -8.08 3.94
CA HIS A 217 12.88 -7.84 3.63
C HIS A 217 12.58 -6.34 3.56
N PHE A 218 13.11 -5.57 4.51
CA PHE A 218 13.00 -4.11 4.50
C PHE A 218 13.53 -3.50 3.20
N LEU A 219 14.74 -3.91 2.74
CA LEU A 219 15.32 -3.38 1.51
C LEU A 219 14.47 -3.71 0.28
N LYS A 220 13.96 -4.94 0.20
CA LYS A 220 13.09 -5.38 -0.89
C LYS A 220 11.78 -4.61 -0.91
N ALA A 221 11.10 -4.53 0.24
CA ALA A 221 9.85 -3.79 0.38
C ALA A 221 10.03 -2.31 0.03
N LYS A 222 11.10 -1.68 0.56
CA LYS A 222 11.41 -0.27 0.29
C LYS A 222 11.58 -0.02 -1.20
N LYS A 223 12.45 -0.79 -1.88
CA LYS A 223 12.68 -0.66 -3.31
C LYS A 223 11.39 -0.88 -4.11
N MET A 224 10.58 -1.86 -3.72
CA MET A 224 9.32 -2.18 -4.39
C MET A 224 8.35 -1.01 -4.34
N PHE A 225 8.11 -0.43 -3.14
CA PHE A 225 7.23 0.73 -3.00
C PHE A 225 7.77 1.98 -3.68
N GLU A 226 9.09 2.23 -3.62
CA GLU A 226 9.71 3.37 -4.31
C GLU A 226 9.50 3.26 -5.83
N THR A 227 9.74 2.09 -6.42
CA THR A 227 9.55 1.85 -7.86
C THR A 227 8.08 1.94 -8.25
N ALA A 228 7.18 1.29 -7.51
CA ALA A 228 5.74 1.30 -7.79
C ALA A 228 5.14 2.71 -7.66
N ASN A 229 5.57 3.47 -6.66
CA ASN A 229 5.14 4.87 -6.49
C ASN A 229 5.61 5.74 -7.64
N SER A 230 6.86 5.56 -8.10
CA SER A 230 7.42 6.32 -9.22
C SER A 230 6.68 6.05 -10.52
N GLU A 231 6.39 4.78 -10.81
CA GLU A 231 5.64 4.38 -12.02
C GLU A 231 4.22 4.96 -12.02
N LEU A 232 3.52 4.91 -10.88
CA LEU A 232 2.19 5.51 -10.74
C LEU A 232 2.21 7.04 -10.87
N GLU A 233 3.21 7.72 -10.30
CA GLU A 233 3.34 9.18 -10.39
C GLU A 233 3.63 9.62 -11.82
N GLU A 234 4.45 8.88 -12.55
CA GLU A 234 4.75 9.13 -13.97
C GLU A 234 3.47 9.01 -14.81
N GLU A 235 2.71 7.92 -14.64
CA GLU A 235 1.46 7.73 -15.38
C GLU A 235 0.39 8.77 -15.03
N ILE A 236 0.27 9.18 -13.77
CA ILE A 236 -0.61 10.28 -13.38
C ILE A 236 -0.19 11.57 -14.07
N SER A 237 1.11 11.85 -14.14
CA SER A 237 1.63 13.04 -14.83
C SER A 237 1.32 12.99 -16.32
N ASN A 238 1.46 11.84 -16.96
CA ASN A 238 1.10 11.62 -18.36
C ASN A 238 -0.39 11.90 -18.60
N ILE A 239 -1.29 11.35 -17.77
CA ILE A 239 -2.74 11.60 -17.87
C ILE A 239 -3.07 13.09 -17.73
N LEU A 240 -2.46 13.76 -16.75
CA LEU A 240 -2.73 15.18 -16.47
C LEU A 240 -2.11 16.14 -17.50
N SER A 241 -1.05 15.73 -18.19
CA SER A 241 -0.38 16.52 -19.21
C SER A 241 -1.02 16.39 -20.61
N MET A 242 -1.91 15.39 -20.80
CA MET A 242 -2.64 15.26 -22.06
C MET A 242 -3.44 16.53 -22.33
N PRO A 243 -3.29 17.13 -23.54
CA PRO A 243 -4.02 18.35 -23.88
C PRO A 243 -5.52 18.03 -23.89
N LYS A 244 -6.20 18.53 -22.86
CA LYS A 244 -7.67 18.54 -22.85
C LYS A 244 -8.12 19.58 -23.86
N SER A 245 -9.17 19.25 -24.66
CA SER A 245 -9.72 20.28 -25.53
C SER A 245 -10.17 21.48 -24.64
N PRO A 246 -9.88 22.73 -25.06
CA PRO A 246 -10.23 23.90 -24.25
C PRO A 246 -11.71 24.00 -23.90
N ILE A 247 -12.56 23.34 -24.68
CA ILE A 247 -14.02 23.31 -24.51
C ILE A 247 -14.39 22.40 -23.31
N ASP A 248 -13.76 21.26 -23.17
CA ASP A 248 -14.11 20.28 -22.13
C ASP A 248 -13.72 20.75 -20.72
N SER A 249 -12.60 21.47 -20.61
CA SER A 249 -12.16 22.01 -19.31
C SER A 249 -13.06 23.13 -18.79
N LYS A 250 -13.51 24.03 -19.67
CA LYS A 250 -14.47 25.10 -19.29
C LYS A 250 -15.85 24.53 -18.92
N GLN A 251 -16.33 23.54 -19.64
CA GLN A 251 -17.60 22.89 -19.34
C GLN A 251 -17.54 22.09 -18.04
N ALA A 252 -16.46 21.35 -17.78
CA ALA A 252 -16.26 20.61 -16.54
C ALA A 252 -16.16 21.55 -15.32
N VAL A 253 -15.39 22.64 -15.45
CA VAL A 253 -15.28 23.65 -14.38
C VAL A 253 -16.61 24.36 -14.15
N ASN A 254 -17.35 24.72 -15.20
CA ASN A 254 -18.66 25.34 -15.07
C ASN A 254 -19.72 24.37 -14.48
N ALA A 255 -19.67 23.07 -14.83
CA ALA A 255 -20.53 22.06 -14.24
C ALA A 255 -20.24 21.86 -12.74
N LEU A 256 -18.95 21.84 -12.37
CA LEU A 256 -18.52 21.77 -10.98
C LEU A 256 -18.97 23.01 -10.19
N LEU A 257 -18.74 24.20 -10.73
CA LEU A 257 -19.17 25.46 -10.11
C LEU A 257 -20.68 25.54 -9.97
N ASN A 258 -21.45 25.08 -10.95
CA ASN A 258 -22.91 25.04 -10.87
C ASN A 258 -23.38 24.05 -9.77
N LYS A 259 -22.78 22.85 -9.70
CA LYS A 259 -23.05 21.91 -8.60
C LYS A 259 -22.67 22.48 -7.23
N MET A 260 -21.55 23.18 -7.12
CA MET A 260 -21.16 23.84 -5.87
C MET A 260 -22.10 24.97 -5.49
N MET A 261 -22.67 25.69 -6.47
CA MET A 261 -23.69 26.73 -6.20
C MET A 261 -25.09 26.18 -5.88
N GLU A 262 -25.39 24.96 -6.33
CA GLU A 262 -26.64 24.24 -5.98
C GLU A 262 -26.59 23.64 -4.57
N LEU A 263 -25.38 23.33 -4.05
CA LEU A 263 -25.18 22.90 -2.67
C LEU A 263 -25.54 24.08 -1.73
N LYS A 264 -26.66 24.00 -1.06
CA LYS A 264 -26.97 24.91 0.03
C LYS A 264 -25.95 24.66 1.14
N VAL A 265 -25.22 25.71 1.51
CA VAL A 265 -24.22 25.67 2.60
C VAL A 265 -24.81 25.13 3.91
N SER A 266 -26.15 25.24 4.08
CA SER A 266 -26.90 24.69 5.19
C SER A 266 -26.98 23.16 5.25
N ASP A 267 -26.71 22.47 4.13
CA ASP A 267 -26.86 21.02 4.03
C ASP A 267 -25.55 20.27 4.35
N ILE A 268 -24.45 21.02 4.55
CA ILE A 268 -23.15 20.46 4.88
C ILE A 268 -22.87 20.70 6.37
N VAL A 269 -22.64 19.63 7.12
CA VAL A 269 -22.26 19.71 8.55
C VAL A 269 -20.79 20.12 8.65
N ILE A 270 -20.51 21.40 8.47
CA ILE A 270 -19.19 22.01 8.60
C ILE A 270 -19.26 23.12 9.67
N SER A 271 -18.11 23.41 10.30
CA SER A 271 -18.03 24.50 11.28
C SER A 271 -18.40 25.85 10.62
N ASP A 272 -18.93 26.75 11.40
CA ASP A 272 -19.37 28.05 10.88
C ASP A 272 -18.23 28.88 10.30
N GLU A 273 -17.00 28.71 10.80
CA GLU A 273 -15.78 29.30 10.25
C GLU A 273 -15.48 28.83 8.81
N VAL A 274 -15.65 27.53 8.56
CA VAL A 274 -15.45 26.95 7.21
C VAL A 274 -16.55 27.39 6.26
N LYS A 275 -17.79 27.55 6.75
CA LYS A 275 -18.91 28.10 5.95
C LYS A 275 -18.63 29.54 5.52
N GLU A 276 -18.06 30.36 6.42
CA GLU A 276 -17.75 31.76 6.12
C GLU A 276 -16.63 31.88 5.07
N VAL A 277 -15.54 31.08 5.20
CA VAL A 277 -14.46 31.02 4.21
C VAL A 277 -14.97 30.55 2.83
N PHE A 278 -15.87 29.57 2.83
CA PHE A 278 -16.44 29.04 1.60
C PHE A 278 -17.37 30.07 0.92
N SER A 279 -18.14 30.79 1.71
CA SER A 279 -19.02 31.89 1.22
C SER A 279 -18.20 33.03 0.61
N GLN A 280 -17.11 33.44 1.26
CA GLN A 280 -16.19 34.47 0.75
C GLN A 280 -15.51 34.01 -0.55
N PHE A 281 -15.15 32.74 -0.66
CA PHE A 281 -14.56 32.16 -1.87
C PHE A 281 -15.55 32.20 -3.05
N ILE A 282 -16.80 31.78 -2.83
CA ILE A 282 -17.87 31.82 -3.85
C ILE A 282 -18.13 33.26 -4.30
N GLU A 283 -18.18 34.21 -3.38
CA GLU A 283 -18.42 35.62 -3.69
C GLU A 283 -17.29 36.27 -4.49
N LYS A 284 -16.03 35.94 -4.12
CA LYS A 284 -14.83 36.35 -4.87
C LYS A 284 -14.84 35.79 -6.30
N TYR A 285 -15.22 34.55 -6.48
CA TYR A 285 -15.28 33.93 -7.82
C TYR A 285 -16.42 34.48 -8.66
N ARG A 286 -17.58 34.83 -8.05
CA ARG A 286 -18.71 35.48 -8.71
C ARG A 286 -18.33 36.86 -9.23
N ASN A 287 -17.57 37.61 -8.43
CA ASN A 287 -17.10 38.93 -8.78
C ASN A 287 -16.00 38.90 -9.87
N MET A 288 -15.11 37.90 -9.86
CA MET A 288 -14.15 37.70 -10.96
C MET A 288 -14.84 37.39 -12.29
N LYS A 289 -15.88 36.55 -12.28
CA LYS A 289 -16.62 36.20 -13.50
C LYS A 289 -17.41 37.38 -14.07
N LEU A 290 -17.90 38.25 -13.22
CA LEU A 290 -18.59 39.51 -13.64
C LEU A 290 -17.59 40.52 -14.23
N SER A 291 -16.36 40.60 -13.70
CA SER A 291 -15.32 41.48 -14.23
C SER A 291 -14.73 41.00 -15.58
N GLU A 292 -14.68 39.69 -15.81
CA GLU A 292 -14.25 39.12 -17.11
C GLU A 292 -15.34 39.34 -18.19
N LEU A 293 -16.63 39.29 -17.84
CA LEU A 293 -17.69 39.54 -18.79
C LEU A 293 -17.80 41.04 -19.19
N HIS A 294 -17.27 41.97 -18.39
CA HIS A 294 -17.22 43.38 -18.70
C HIS A 294 -15.99 43.80 -19.47
N ASN A 295 -14.97 42.96 -19.58
CA ASN A 295 -13.73 43.23 -20.30
C ASN A 295 -13.60 42.48 -21.65
N ASP A 296 -14.70 42.00 -22.21
CA ASP A 296 -14.71 41.39 -23.54
C ASP A 296 -14.74 42.53 -24.59
N PRO A 297 -13.65 42.79 -25.33
CA PRO A 297 -13.54 43.94 -26.24
C PRO A 297 -14.41 43.83 -27.49
N ASP A 298 -15.13 42.74 -27.68
CA ASP A 298 -15.97 42.52 -28.87
C ASP A 298 -17.43 43.01 -28.74
N THR A 299 -17.81 43.67 -27.63
CA THR A 299 -19.18 44.23 -27.45
C THR A 299 -19.33 45.66 -27.94
N GLU A 300 -18.28 46.32 -28.48
CA GLU A 300 -18.41 47.70 -29.00
C GLU A 300 -18.46 47.80 -30.55
N LYS A 301 -18.86 46.76 -31.25
CA LYS A 301 -19.15 46.88 -32.68
C LYS A 301 -20.46 46.20 -33.05
N LYS A 302 -21.57 46.93 -32.76
CA LYS A 302 -22.79 46.90 -33.58
C LYS A 302 -23.57 48.20 -33.41
#